data_e2a60fc8e8095af3e3d0b2949b93952e
#
_entry.id   e2a60fc8e8095af3e3d0b2949b93952e
#
_cell.length_a   1.000
_cell.length_b   1.000
_cell.length_c   1.000
_cell.angle_alpha   90.00
_cell.angle_beta   90.00
_cell.angle_gamma   90.00
#
_symmetry.space_group_name_H-M   'P 1'
#
loop_
_entity.id
_entity.type
_entity.pdbx_description
1 polymer ?
#
loop_
_entity_poly.entity_id
_entity_poly.type
_entity_poly.pdbx_seq_one_letter_code
_entity_poly.pdbx_strand_id
1 'polypeptide(L)'
;FDYTTTRSHEGPERMLQGYRGYVQADAFHGYDNLYGEGKATEVGCWGHARRKFDEAKQTDPLRANQMLALIAQLYVVEDQAQAGTGAEGVKALRQKFSKPILDDQIEPLLDAWSLEVLPKSPIGKAVTYALNQWEALNRYLENGILCIDNSLSERIIKLVALGRNYVKSKIMRSALCCAMDGARRGRFHEASTQVDFT
;
A
#
# COMPACT_ATOMS: atom_id res chain seq x y z
N PHE A 1 15.37 -16.23 1.24
CA PHE A 1 16.06 -14.95 1.04
C PHE A 1 16.79 -15.03 -0.28
N ASP A 2 16.48 -14.11 -1.17
CA ASP A 2 17.27 -13.90 -2.35
C ASP A 2 18.13 -12.65 -2.12
N TYR A 3 19.44 -12.82 -2.19
CA TYR A 3 20.39 -11.72 -1.99
C TYR A 3 20.73 -11.13 -3.35
N THR A 4 20.41 -9.87 -3.54
CA THR A 4 20.87 -9.09 -4.70
C THR A 4 21.89 -8.07 -4.21
N THR A 5 23.01 -7.96 -4.92
CA THR A 5 24.06 -6.98 -4.64
C THR A 5 23.66 -5.56 -5.04
N THR A 6 22.59 -5.42 -5.83
CA THR A 6 22.06 -4.15 -6.34
C THR A 6 20.56 -4.03 -6.07
N ARG A 7 20.06 -2.81 -6.04
CA ARG A 7 18.61 -2.51 -6.04
C ARG A 7 18.06 -2.49 -7.47
N SER A 8 18.43 -3.49 -8.31
CA SER A 8 17.93 -3.59 -9.66
C SER A 8 16.58 -4.32 -9.70
N HIS A 9 15.88 -4.22 -10.85
CA HIS A 9 14.63 -4.91 -11.15
C HIS A 9 14.76 -6.43 -11.20
N GLU A 10 15.97 -6.96 -11.40
CA GLU A 10 16.24 -8.40 -11.59
C GLU A 10 15.77 -9.28 -10.40
N GLY A 11 15.96 -8.79 -9.17
CA GLY A 11 15.53 -9.52 -7.97
C GLY A 11 14.03 -9.72 -7.90
N PRO A 12 13.23 -8.64 -7.95
CA PRO A 12 11.77 -8.72 -8.02
C PRO A 12 11.25 -9.53 -9.21
N GLU A 13 11.81 -9.35 -10.39
CA GLU A 13 11.42 -10.09 -11.60
C GLU A 13 11.62 -11.61 -11.45
N ARG A 14 12.76 -12.03 -10.95
CA ARG A 14 13.05 -13.43 -10.71
C ARG A 14 12.10 -14.03 -9.64
N MET A 15 11.82 -13.28 -8.58
CA MET A 15 10.97 -13.74 -7.48
C MET A 15 9.50 -13.87 -7.90
N LEU A 16 9.02 -12.98 -8.75
CA LEU A 16 7.63 -12.88 -9.18
C LEU A 16 7.40 -13.36 -10.63
N GLN A 17 8.36 -14.06 -11.20
CA GLN A 17 8.26 -14.60 -12.56
C GLN A 17 6.99 -15.45 -12.72
N GLY A 18 6.14 -15.09 -13.69
CA GLY A 18 4.89 -15.79 -13.98
C GLY A 18 3.76 -15.52 -12.99
N TYR A 19 3.96 -14.64 -12.00
CA TYR A 19 2.91 -14.23 -11.09
C TYR A 19 1.90 -13.31 -11.79
N ARG A 20 0.60 -13.61 -11.58
CA ARG A 20 -0.54 -12.87 -12.12
C ARG A 20 -1.53 -12.58 -11.00
N GLY A 21 -1.31 -11.53 -10.28
CA GLY A 21 -2.15 -11.13 -9.17
C GLY A 21 -1.81 -9.70 -8.74
N TYR A 22 -2.25 -9.29 -7.58
CA TYR A 22 -1.98 -7.95 -7.07
C TYR A 22 -0.62 -7.90 -6.38
N VAL A 23 0.18 -6.88 -6.69
CA VAL A 23 1.45 -6.57 -6.01
C VAL A 23 1.35 -5.16 -5.43
N GLN A 24 1.39 -5.06 -4.11
CA GLN A 24 1.38 -3.78 -3.41
C GLN A 24 2.79 -3.35 -3.04
N ALA A 25 3.22 -2.18 -3.53
CA ALA A 25 4.56 -1.66 -3.35
C ALA A 25 4.57 -0.14 -3.15
N ASP A 26 5.77 0.41 -2.92
CA ASP A 26 6.03 1.83 -2.66
C ASP A 26 6.28 2.67 -3.94
N ALA A 27 5.82 2.22 -5.10
CA ALA A 27 6.09 2.85 -6.40
C ALA A 27 7.59 2.98 -6.73
N PHE A 28 8.39 2.01 -6.32
CA PHE A 28 9.80 1.95 -6.69
C PHE A 28 9.93 1.43 -8.14
N HIS A 29 10.63 2.19 -9.00
CA HIS A 29 10.82 1.87 -10.42
C HIS A 29 11.37 0.46 -10.70
N GLY A 30 12.01 -0.17 -9.72
CA GLY A 30 12.44 -1.56 -9.84
C GLY A 30 11.31 -2.58 -9.99
N TYR A 31 10.06 -2.17 -9.80
CA TYR A 31 8.87 -3.01 -9.98
C TYR A 31 8.13 -2.77 -11.29
N ASP A 32 8.48 -1.73 -12.06
CA ASP A 32 7.74 -1.34 -13.27
C ASP A 32 7.60 -2.49 -14.28
N ASN A 33 8.64 -3.30 -14.42
CA ASN A 33 8.64 -4.45 -15.33
C ASN A 33 7.72 -5.60 -14.89
N LEU A 34 7.26 -5.60 -13.64
CA LEU A 34 6.34 -6.61 -13.10
C LEU A 34 4.90 -6.37 -13.53
N TYR A 35 4.57 -5.13 -13.91
CA TYR A 35 3.22 -4.69 -14.20
C TYR A 35 2.95 -4.69 -15.70
N GLY A 36 1.67 -4.82 -16.09
CA GLY A 36 1.22 -4.76 -17.48
C GLY A 36 0.28 -5.91 -17.85
N GLU A 37 -0.08 -5.94 -19.13
CA GLU A 37 -0.99 -6.95 -19.66
C GLU A 37 -0.42 -8.36 -19.50
N GLY A 38 -1.21 -9.25 -18.89
CA GLY A 38 -0.78 -10.62 -18.60
C GLY A 38 0.25 -10.79 -17.49
N LYS A 39 0.59 -9.70 -16.76
CA LYS A 39 1.50 -9.66 -15.62
C LYS A 39 0.75 -9.35 -14.32
N ALA A 40 1.49 -8.97 -13.29
CA ALA A 40 0.94 -8.53 -12.03
C ALA A 40 0.21 -7.18 -12.16
N THR A 41 -0.76 -6.96 -11.28
CA THR A 41 -1.51 -5.71 -11.17
C THR A 41 -0.95 -4.90 -10.00
N GLU A 42 -0.52 -3.68 -10.27
CA GLU A 42 0.01 -2.78 -9.25
C GLU A 42 -1.09 -2.33 -8.29
N VAL A 43 -0.78 -2.31 -6.98
CA VAL A 43 -1.61 -1.68 -5.95
C VAL A 43 -0.76 -0.68 -5.21
N GLY A 44 -1.20 0.58 -5.18
CA GLY A 44 -0.49 1.66 -4.51
C GLY A 44 -0.63 1.58 -2.99
N CYS A 45 0.17 2.40 -2.31
CA CYS A 45 0.21 2.46 -0.86
C CYS A 45 -0.14 3.87 -0.37
N TRP A 46 -1.31 4.03 0.24
CA TRP A 46 -1.71 5.32 0.84
C TRP A 46 -0.82 5.75 2.01
N GLY A 47 -0.17 4.82 2.69
CA GLY A 47 0.84 5.14 3.70
C GLY A 47 2.02 5.94 3.15
N HIS A 48 2.48 5.62 1.93
CA HIS A 48 3.55 6.35 1.23
C HIS A 48 3.06 7.71 0.72
N ALA A 49 1.88 7.79 0.14
CA ALA A 49 1.26 9.06 -0.24
C ALA A 49 1.12 9.99 0.98
N ARG A 50 0.57 9.48 2.09
CA ARG A 50 0.43 10.21 3.35
C ARG A 50 1.77 10.76 3.86
N ARG A 51 2.84 9.96 3.82
CA ARG A 51 4.18 10.41 4.24
C ARG A 51 4.66 11.61 3.44
N LYS A 52 4.46 11.63 2.13
CA LYS A 52 4.88 12.76 1.28
C LYS A 52 4.14 14.05 1.62
N PHE A 53 2.84 13.97 1.92
CA PHE A 53 2.09 15.13 2.40
C PHE A 53 2.51 15.54 3.82
N ASP A 54 2.86 14.60 4.70
CA ASP A 54 3.38 14.91 6.02
C ASP A 54 4.72 15.66 5.97
N GLU A 55 5.63 15.25 5.10
CA GLU A 55 6.90 15.94 4.83
C GLU A 55 6.69 17.36 4.28
N ALA A 56 5.61 17.60 3.54
CA ALA A 56 5.29 18.91 2.99
C ALA A 56 4.73 19.93 4.01
N LYS A 57 4.34 19.49 5.21
CA LYS A 57 3.79 20.36 6.26
C LYS A 57 4.68 21.54 6.64
N GLN A 58 5.99 21.35 6.55
CA GLN A 58 6.94 22.40 6.93
C GLN A 58 6.93 23.58 5.96
N THR A 59 6.57 23.35 4.71
CA THR A 59 6.62 24.35 3.64
C THR A 59 5.25 24.81 3.18
N ASP A 60 4.23 23.96 3.23
CA ASP A 60 2.84 24.26 2.90
C ASP A 60 1.89 23.52 3.86
N PRO A 61 1.74 24.04 5.10
CA PRO A 61 0.92 23.37 6.11
C PRO A 61 -0.57 23.34 5.75
N LEU A 62 -1.06 24.31 4.96
CA LEU A 62 -2.47 24.41 4.63
C LEU A 62 -2.89 23.22 3.73
N ARG A 63 -2.26 23.11 2.56
CA ARG A 63 -2.56 22.03 1.62
C ARG A 63 -2.22 20.64 2.19
N ALA A 64 -1.08 20.56 2.88
CA ALA A 64 -0.65 19.30 3.49
C ALA A 64 -1.66 18.80 4.55
N ASN A 65 -2.11 19.66 5.48
CA ASN A 65 -3.08 19.25 6.49
C ASN A 65 -4.46 18.93 5.90
N GLN A 66 -4.89 19.67 4.87
CA GLN A 66 -6.14 19.37 4.17
C GLN A 66 -6.11 17.97 3.56
N MET A 67 -5.06 17.62 2.82
CA MET A 67 -4.93 16.27 2.24
C MET A 67 -4.82 15.19 3.30
N LEU A 68 -4.04 15.42 4.35
CA LEU A 68 -3.89 14.46 5.44
C LEU A 68 -5.21 14.19 6.17
N ALA A 69 -6.06 15.21 6.31
CA ALA A 69 -7.40 15.04 6.90
C ALA A 69 -8.29 14.15 6.01
N LEU A 70 -8.23 14.31 4.68
CA LEU A 70 -8.97 13.47 3.74
C LEU A 70 -8.43 12.02 3.74
N ILE A 71 -7.11 11.85 3.72
CA ILE A 71 -6.50 10.52 3.83
C ILE A 71 -6.90 9.85 5.15
N ALA A 72 -6.94 10.59 6.27
CA ALA A 72 -7.37 10.05 7.54
C ALA A 72 -8.82 9.50 7.49
N GLN A 73 -9.72 10.13 6.74
CA GLN A 73 -11.08 9.63 6.56
C GLN A 73 -11.09 8.27 5.84
N LEU A 74 -10.18 8.04 4.87
CA LEU A 74 -10.06 6.73 4.23
C LEU A 74 -9.70 5.64 5.25
N TYR A 75 -8.79 5.93 6.19
CA TYR A 75 -8.42 4.99 7.25
C TYR A 75 -9.56 4.75 8.25
N VAL A 76 -10.40 5.75 8.54
CA VAL A 76 -11.60 5.56 9.36
C VAL A 76 -12.55 4.55 8.71
N VAL A 77 -12.71 4.58 7.38
CA VAL A 77 -13.52 3.58 6.67
C VAL A 77 -12.89 2.18 6.78
N GLU A 78 -11.56 2.08 6.69
CA GLU A 78 -10.85 0.81 6.86
C GLU A 78 -11.02 0.22 8.27
N ASP A 79 -10.98 1.06 9.30
CA ASP A 79 -11.21 0.64 10.69
C ASP A 79 -12.62 0.08 10.89
N GLN A 80 -13.63 0.68 10.27
CA GLN A 80 -15.00 0.17 10.28
C GLN A 80 -15.11 -1.17 9.53
N ALA A 81 -14.39 -1.33 8.44
CA ALA A 81 -14.38 -2.55 7.64
C ALA A 81 -13.72 -3.74 8.37
N GLN A 82 -12.80 -3.50 9.31
CA GLN A 82 -12.13 -4.55 10.07
C GLN A 82 -13.02 -5.19 11.15
N ALA A 83 -14.12 -4.58 11.51
CA ALA A 83 -15.03 -5.04 12.57
C ALA A 83 -15.93 -6.25 12.17
N GLY A 84 -15.43 -7.18 11.33
CA GLY A 84 -16.08 -8.47 11.07
C GLY A 84 -16.81 -8.60 9.74
N THR A 85 -16.60 -7.66 8.81
CA THR A 85 -17.14 -7.75 7.44
C THR A 85 -16.22 -8.61 6.55
N GLY A 86 -16.78 -9.57 5.82
CA GLY A 86 -16.05 -10.31 4.79
C GLY A 86 -15.60 -9.41 3.62
N ALA A 87 -14.79 -9.93 2.70
CA ALA A 87 -14.21 -9.16 1.60
C ALA A 87 -15.24 -8.35 0.78
N GLU A 88 -16.39 -8.93 0.50
CA GLU A 88 -17.48 -8.23 -0.21
C GLU A 88 -18.06 -7.08 0.61
N GLY A 89 -18.20 -7.24 1.93
CA GLY A 89 -18.64 -6.17 2.82
C GLY A 89 -17.62 -5.03 2.91
N VAL A 90 -16.33 -5.34 2.97
CA VAL A 90 -15.25 -4.35 2.92
C VAL A 90 -15.29 -3.57 1.60
N LYS A 91 -15.42 -4.27 0.47
CA LYS A 91 -15.56 -3.64 -0.84
C LYS A 91 -16.77 -2.70 -0.89
N ALA A 92 -17.94 -3.17 -0.41
CA ALA A 92 -19.16 -2.35 -0.40
C ALA A 92 -19.01 -1.08 0.46
N LEU A 93 -18.36 -1.17 1.64
CA LEU A 93 -18.06 0.00 2.48
C LEU A 93 -17.13 1.00 1.77
N ARG A 94 -16.08 0.52 1.14
CA ARG A 94 -15.15 1.35 0.37
C ARG A 94 -15.84 2.05 -0.80
N GLN A 95 -16.65 1.33 -1.56
CA GLN A 95 -17.42 1.91 -2.67
C GLN A 95 -18.41 2.98 -2.18
N LYS A 96 -19.01 2.78 -1.01
CA LYS A 96 -19.98 3.71 -0.43
C LYS A 96 -19.35 4.94 0.21
N PHE A 97 -18.21 4.80 0.89
CA PHE A 97 -17.67 5.87 1.72
C PHE A 97 -16.28 6.36 1.26
N SER A 98 -15.37 5.46 0.85
CA SER A 98 -14.04 5.88 0.40
C SER A 98 -14.06 6.44 -1.02
N LYS A 99 -14.82 5.82 -1.92
CA LYS A 99 -14.88 6.26 -3.31
C LYS A 99 -15.32 7.72 -3.46
N PRO A 100 -16.40 8.22 -2.82
CA PRO A 100 -16.75 9.64 -2.90
C PRO A 100 -15.66 10.58 -2.34
N ILE A 101 -14.93 10.17 -1.30
CA ILE A 101 -13.81 10.98 -0.79
C ILE A 101 -12.71 11.10 -1.83
N LEU A 102 -12.44 10.01 -2.55
CA LEU A 102 -11.41 9.98 -3.60
C LEU A 102 -11.84 10.80 -4.81
N ASP A 103 -13.01 10.50 -5.38
CA ASP A 103 -13.47 11.07 -6.64
C ASP A 103 -13.91 12.54 -6.50
N ASP A 104 -14.62 12.88 -5.42
CA ASP A 104 -15.26 14.19 -5.27
C ASP A 104 -14.40 15.18 -4.47
N GLN A 105 -13.40 14.71 -3.71
CA GLN A 105 -12.61 15.58 -2.85
C GLN A 105 -11.11 15.51 -3.14
N ILE A 106 -10.50 14.32 -3.15
CA ILE A 106 -9.03 14.20 -3.30
C ILE A 106 -8.60 14.50 -4.73
N GLU A 107 -9.20 13.84 -5.72
CA GLU A 107 -8.82 13.99 -7.13
C GLU A 107 -8.93 15.44 -7.61
N PRO A 108 -10.05 16.17 -7.39
CA PRO A 108 -10.16 17.55 -7.80
C PRO A 108 -9.14 18.49 -7.12
N LEU A 109 -8.76 18.22 -5.86
CA LEU A 109 -7.72 18.98 -5.16
C LEU A 109 -6.34 18.71 -5.76
N LEU A 110 -6.01 17.46 -6.07
CA LEU A 110 -4.74 17.11 -6.70
C LEU A 110 -4.61 17.77 -8.08
N ASP A 111 -5.67 17.76 -8.88
CA ASP A 111 -5.71 18.37 -10.19
C ASP A 111 -5.52 19.89 -10.09
N ALA A 112 -6.28 20.56 -9.22
CA ALA A 112 -6.14 22.00 -9.00
C ALA A 112 -4.73 22.36 -8.52
N TRP A 113 -4.21 21.65 -7.53
CA TRP A 113 -2.89 21.94 -6.98
C TRP A 113 -1.75 21.62 -7.96
N SER A 114 -1.94 20.68 -8.87
CA SER A 114 -0.94 20.37 -9.91
C SER A 114 -0.60 21.60 -10.78
N LEU A 115 -1.57 22.49 -10.95
CA LEU A 115 -1.42 23.74 -11.71
C LEU A 115 -0.88 24.90 -10.88
N GLU A 116 -1.02 24.85 -9.55
CA GLU A 116 -0.69 25.95 -8.66
C GLU A 116 0.68 25.83 -8.00
N VAL A 117 1.11 24.59 -7.70
CA VAL A 117 2.31 24.37 -6.89
C VAL A 117 3.56 24.19 -7.76
N LEU A 118 4.70 24.62 -7.24
CA LEU A 118 5.97 24.37 -7.91
C LEU A 118 6.30 22.86 -7.90
N PRO A 119 6.55 22.20 -9.04
CA PRO A 119 6.73 20.74 -9.14
C PRO A 119 7.88 20.21 -8.26
N LYS A 120 8.91 21.02 -8.02
CA LYS A 120 10.08 20.61 -7.20
C LYS A 120 9.90 20.91 -5.70
N SER A 121 8.84 21.62 -5.30
CA SER A 121 8.53 21.85 -3.88
C SER A 121 8.11 20.54 -3.20
N PRO A 122 8.20 20.42 -1.86
CA PRO A 122 7.74 19.23 -1.15
C PRO A 122 6.27 18.91 -1.45
N ILE A 123 5.38 19.90 -1.45
CA ILE A 123 3.96 19.70 -1.78
C ILE A 123 3.77 19.32 -3.25
N GLY A 124 4.52 19.93 -4.19
CA GLY A 124 4.47 19.57 -5.61
C GLY A 124 4.91 18.12 -5.87
N LYS A 125 5.95 17.66 -5.17
CA LYS A 125 6.37 16.25 -5.22
C LYS A 125 5.30 15.30 -4.66
N ALA A 126 4.60 15.69 -3.59
CA ALA A 126 3.52 14.90 -3.01
C ALA A 126 2.33 14.80 -3.98
N VAL A 127 1.92 15.91 -4.59
CA VAL A 127 0.85 15.97 -5.60
C VAL A 127 1.22 15.14 -6.82
N THR A 128 2.42 15.34 -7.38
CA THR A 128 2.89 14.56 -8.54
C THR A 128 2.92 13.07 -8.26
N TYR A 129 3.38 12.67 -7.06
CA TYR A 129 3.37 11.26 -6.67
C TYR A 129 1.95 10.70 -6.64
N ALA A 130 1.01 11.41 -6.00
CA ALA A 130 -0.36 10.95 -5.87
C ALA A 130 -1.05 10.83 -7.24
N LEU A 131 -0.85 11.78 -8.14
CA LEU A 131 -1.38 11.73 -9.51
C LEU A 131 -0.77 10.60 -10.33
N ASN A 132 0.55 10.43 -10.31
CA ASN A 132 1.22 9.35 -11.03
C ASN A 132 0.79 7.97 -10.56
N GLN A 133 0.43 7.84 -9.29
CA GLN A 133 -0.01 6.60 -8.68
C GLN A 133 -1.53 6.50 -8.51
N TRP A 134 -2.31 7.42 -9.11
CA TRP A 134 -3.74 7.55 -8.84
C TRP A 134 -4.51 6.26 -9.09
N GLU A 135 -4.30 5.65 -10.24
CA GLU A 135 -4.94 4.37 -10.57
C GLU A 135 -4.56 3.26 -9.59
N ALA A 136 -3.27 3.14 -9.29
CA ALA A 136 -2.78 2.12 -8.35
C ALA A 136 -3.27 2.38 -6.92
N LEU A 137 -3.35 3.65 -6.48
CA LEU A 137 -3.88 4.04 -5.17
C LEU A 137 -5.38 3.74 -5.02
N ASN A 138 -6.15 3.83 -6.11
CA ASN A 138 -7.59 3.55 -6.10
C ASN A 138 -7.91 2.05 -6.19
N ARG A 139 -6.97 1.23 -6.60
CA ARG A 139 -7.20 -0.20 -6.86
C ARG A 139 -7.65 -1.01 -5.64
N TYR A 140 -7.32 -0.56 -4.42
CA TYR A 140 -7.80 -1.20 -3.19
C TYR A 140 -9.34 -1.18 -3.05
N LEU A 141 -10.03 -0.28 -3.76
CA LEU A 141 -11.49 -0.22 -3.80
C LEU A 141 -12.13 -1.40 -4.55
N GLU A 142 -11.37 -2.03 -5.45
CA GLU A 142 -11.90 -3.07 -6.34
C GLU A 142 -12.12 -4.40 -5.63
N ASN A 143 -11.30 -4.66 -4.60
CA ASN A 143 -11.33 -5.94 -3.89
C ASN A 143 -11.08 -5.75 -2.39
N GLY A 144 -12.01 -6.24 -1.57
CA GLY A 144 -11.93 -6.12 -0.11
C GLY A 144 -10.79 -6.90 0.56
N ILE A 145 -10.09 -7.78 -0.17
CA ILE A 145 -8.88 -8.44 0.35
C ILE A 145 -7.63 -7.56 0.27
N LEU A 146 -7.63 -6.54 -0.58
CA LEU A 146 -6.50 -5.61 -0.70
C LEU A 146 -6.42 -4.70 0.52
N CYS A 147 -5.22 -4.34 0.93
CA CYS A 147 -5.01 -3.38 2.01
C CYS A 147 -4.88 -1.97 1.45
N ILE A 148 -5.28 -0.96 2.22
CA ILE A 148 -5.09 0.45 1.87
C ILE A 148 -3.60 0.82 1.84
N ASP A 149 -2.77 0.12 2.64
CA ASP A 149 -1.32 0.32 2.68
C ASP A 149 -0.56 -0.98 2.92
N ASN A 150 0.76 -0.96 2.71
CA ASN A 150 1.67 -2.07 2.94
C ASN A 150 2.44 -1.99 4.29
N SER A 151 1.99 -1.15 5.20
CA SER A 151 2.69 -0.87 6.48
C SER A 151 2.90 -2.11 7.34
N LEU A 152 2.00 -3.09 7.28
CA LEU A 152 2.14 -4.36 8.00
C LEU A 152 3.32 -5.16 7.44
N SER A 153 3.41 -5.31 6.13
CA SER A 153 4.49 -6.01 5.45
C SER A 153 5.85 -5.36 5.73
N GLU A 154 5.91 -4.03 5.68
CA GLU A 154 7.13 -3.28 6.01
C GLU A 154 7.57 -3.45 7.45
N ARG A 155 6.63 -3.45 8.41
CA ARG A 155 6.94 -3.71 9.83
C ARG A 155 7.53 -5.10 10.04
N ILE A 156 6.99 -6.11 9.40
CA ILE A 156 7.50 -7.49 9.49
C ILE A 156 8.91 -7.59 8.89
N ILE A 157 9.12 -6.96 7.72
CA ILE A 157 10.45 -6.93 7.08
C ILE A 157 11.47 -6.20 7.95
N LYS A 158 11.09 -5.10 8.61
CA LYS A 158 11.97 -4.38 9.55
C LYS A 158 12.37 -5.26 10.74
N LEU A 159 11.45 -6.03 11.31
CA LEU A 159 11.78 -6.97 12.40
C LEU A 159 12.79 -8.02 11.94
N VAL A 160 12.66 -8.53 10.72
CA VAL A 160 13.62 -9.49 10.13
C VAL A 160 14.98 -8.83 9.88
N ALA A 161 15.00 -7.59 9.40
CA ALA A 161 16.23 -6.85 9.12
C ALA A 161 16.97 -6.43 10.41
N LEU A 162 16.26 -6.12 11.48
CA LEU A 162 16.82 -5.74 12.79
C LEU A 162 17.23 -6.95 13.63
N GLY A 163 16.50 -8.06 13.51
CA GLY A 163 16.82 -9.34 14.17
C GLY A 163 17.79 -10.16 13.34
N ARG A 164 19.11 -9.94 13.48
CA ARG A 164 20.17 -10.68 12.75
C ARG A 164 20.15 -12.20 12.91
N ASN A 165 19.22 -12.74 13.69
CA ASN A 165 19.19 -14.18 14.03
C ASN A 165 17.80 -14.72 14.02
N TYR A 166 17.07 -14.86 13.11
CA TYR A 166 15.80 -15.58 12.99
C TYR A 166 14.90 -15.01 11.89
N VAL A 167 14.81 -15.71 10.79
CA VAL A 167 13.55 -16.29 10.33
C VAL A 167 13.79 -17.15 9.10
N LYS A 168 13.55 -18.47 9.23
CA LYS A 168 13.55 -19.43 8.12
C LYS A 168 12.45 -19.09 7.10
N SER A 169 12.75 -19.29 5.84
CA SER A 169 12.07 -18.93 4.59
C SER A 169 10.53 -18.98 4.51
N LYS A 170 9.84 -19.63 5.42
CA LYS A 170 8.37 -19.77 5.41
C LYS A 170 7.62 -18.49 5.77
N ILE A 171 8.14 -17.66 6.68
CA ILE A 171 7.44 -16.45 7.14
C ILE A 171 7.58 -15.32 6.12
N MET A 172 8.70 -15.22 5.41
CA MET A 172 8.85 -14.18 4.39
C MET A 172 8.00 -14.44 3.13
N ARG A 173 7.83 -15.68 2.72
CA ARG A 173 6.84 -16.01 1.68
C ARG A 173 5.43 -15.62 2.09
N SER A 174 5.11 -15.73 3.37
CA SER A 174 3.81 -15.34 3.91
C SER A 174 3.61 -13.82 3.97
N ALA A 175 4.65 -13.04 4.29
CA ALA A 175 4.56 -11.58 4.39
C ALA A 175 4.47 -10.90 3.00
N LEU A 176 5.16 -11.43 1.99
CA LEU A 176 5.00 -11.01 0.59
C LEU A 176 3.69 -11.52 -0.02
N CYS A 177 3.18 -12.66 0.46
CA CYS A 177 1.92 -13.25 0.01
C CYS A 177 0.67 -12.72 0.73
N CYS A 178 0.77 -11.86 1.75
CA CYS A 178 -0.42 -11.24 2.37
C CYS A 178 -1.22 -10.34 1.42
N ALA A 179 -0.63 -9.96 0.28
CA ALA A 179 -1.36 -9.36 -0.82
C ALA A 179 -2.02 -10.39 -1.76
N MET A 180 -1.79 -11.71 -1.57
CA MET A 180 -1.91 -12.66 -2.66
C MET A 180 -3.05 -13.67 -2.58
N ASP A 181 -3.69 -13.90 -1.43
CA ASP A 181 -4.82 -14.84 -1.35
C ASP A 181 -5.73 -14.56 -0.15
N GLY A 182 -6.92 -14.07 -0.44
CA GLY A 182 -7.98 -13.83 0.55
C GLY A 182 -8.50 -15.07 1.28
N ALA A 183 -8.05 -16.25 0.88
CA ALA A 183 -8.43 -17.53 1.51
C ALA A 183 -7.71 -17.80 2.85
N ARG A 184 -6.77 -16.96 3.28
CA ARG A 184 -5.91 -17.23 4.45
C ARG A 184 -6.12 -16.34 5.67
N ARG A 185 -7.05 -15.36 5.67
CA ARG A 185 -7.35 -14.57 6.87
C ARG A 185 -7.90 -15.41 8.04
N GLY A 186 -8.48 -16.57 7.78
CA GLY A 186 -8.96 -17.51 8.83
C GLY A 186 -7.89 -18.34 9.52
N ARG A 187 -6.69 -18.44 8.97
CA ARG A 187 -5.63 -19.32 9.54
C ARG A 187 -4.57 -18.59 10.37
N PHE A 188 -4.58 -17.25 10.40
CA PHE A 188 -3.66 -16.49 11.23
C PHE A 188 -4.07 -16.42 12.71
N HIS A 189 -5.34 -16.73 13.03
CA HIS A 189 -5.81 -16.77 14.42
C HIS A 189 -5.44 -18.06 15.15
N GLU A 190 -5.16 -19.15 14.42
CA GLU A 190 -4.80 -20.43 15.03
C GLU A 190 -3.29 -20.64 15.23
N ALA A 191 -2.44 -19.87 14.56
CA ALA A 191 -0.99 -20.03 14.65
C ALA A 191 -0.32 -19.23 15.79
N SER A 192 -1.07 -18.38 16.52
CA SER A 192 -0.52 -17.56 17.61
C SER A 192 -0.65 -18.19 19.01
N THR A 193 -1.16 -19.42 19.14
CA THR A 193 -1.42 -20.03 20.45
C THR A 193 -0.58 -21.26 20.78
N GLN A 194 0.44 -21.59 20.00
CA GLN A 194 1.37 -22.67 20.39
C GLN A 194 2.82 -22.30 20.10
N VAL A 195 3.41 -21.54 21.00
CA VAL A 195 4.86 -21.57 21.25
C VAL A 195 5.02 -21.97 22.72
N ASP A 196 5.03 -23.27 22.97
CA ASP A 196 5.52 -23.82 24.23
C ASP A 196 7.03 -23.67 24.26
N PHE A 197 7.50 -22.95 25.25
CA PHE A 197 8.90 -22.92 25.67
C PHE A 197 9.15 -24.13 26.60
N THR A 198 9.88 -25.10 26.14
CA THR A 198 10.75 -25.97 26.95
C THR A 198 12.13 -25.99 26.34
#